data_7f9454cbe6c15e5d71ad996e3cdee9be
#
_entry.id   7f9454cbe6c15e5d71ad996e3cdee9be
#
_cell.length_a   1.000
_cell.length_b   1.000
_cell.length_c   1.000
_cell.angle_alpha   90.00
_cell.angle_beta   90.00
_cell.angle_gamma   90.00
#
_symmetry.space_group_name_H-M   'P 1'
#
loop_
_entity.id
_entity.type
_entity.pdbx_description
1 polymer ?
#
loop_
_entity_poly.entity_id
_entity_poly.type
_entity_poly.pdbx_seq_one_letter_code
_entity_poly.pdbx_strand_id
1 'polypeptide(L)'
;MALRDHQPIIIDEFNGLYKRGHPDNTPLDHFQDCNNCKVTSGGDVETRDGIDISQSVNVPLSNVKRIYNYPTNTGNTKIVLTYDIATNTGSIHHVVNATTTFGPLLSIVGMTDFAFLPYAGRGYISPFSTFDVGGLNVEKGLQNEFLYVYAGDGTAARKAAGAGLSGTPTVANGAAGHTDAGFHVFGFVSETISGYLTPPSAFVTFTTGPVNSVSFGNIPTSGDPNVTKRYLVASKVITNYNGDPTGYQLFFVPNATINNNTDTFLNNISFFDQDLLDDASHLFDNYTEIPAGAAMNLYHNRLCLYATFTDISIGLVSHAGEPEAISQIDGIIEVPPDGNPITNGAELRDINYVFKRSKTVSFTDNGDEPSSWPMVTVDKALGVPVHGIATVLDSGESSVDYLICATYQGVTLFNGRFITPELSWKIEDYWTDLDRNEFRKIQIVNAPVQKEIYIVLPTGGILCGNYSNGMDPKKIRWWPWSYDVNINTVAIVEIDTVILGADLV
;
A
#
# COMPACT_ATOMS: atom_id res chain seq x y z
N MET A 1 -6.41 59.33 43.68
CA MET A 1 -6.66 58.19 42.76
C MET A 1 -5.33 57.59 42.47
N ALA A 2 -4.95 56.49 43.12
CA ALA A 2 -3.66 55.82 42.86
C ALA A 2 -3.76 55.18 41.51
N LEU A 3 -2.82 55.52 40.62
CA LEU A 3 -2.57 54.79 39.40
C LEU A 3 -2.22 53.34 39.81
N ARG A 4 -3.08 52.40 39.44
CA ARG A 4 -2.72 50.98 39.56
C ARG A 4 -1.53 50.76 38.64
N ASP A 5 -0.41 50.39 39.22
CA ASP A 5 0.75 49.91 38.50
C ASP A 5 0.30 48.69 37.70
N HIS A 6 0.09 48.87 36.41
CA HIS A 6 -0.14 47.74 35.51
C HIS A 6 1.21 47.06 35.30
N GLN A 7 1.44 46.00 36.00
CA GLN A 7 2.58 45.14 35.65
C GLN A 7 2.36 44.58 34.24
N PRO A 8 3.32 44.75 33.32
CA PRO A 8 3.22 44.15 32.01
C PRO A 8 3.17 42.65 32.14
N ILE A 9 2.23 42.00 31.46
CA ILE A 9 2.22 40.55 31.29
C ILE A 9 3.24 40.25 30.21
N ILE A 10 4.30 39.57 30.57
CA ILE A 10 5.31 39.08 29.64
C ILE A 10 4.92 37.67 29.25
N ILE A 11 4.76 37.41 27.94
CA ILE A 11 4.55 36.08 27.37
C ILE A 11 5.87 35.70 26.71
N ASP A 12 6.60 34.79 27.37
CA ASP A 12 7.91 34.38 26.92
C ASP A 12 7.85 33.33 25.81
N GLU A 13 6.73 32.59 25.71
CA GLU A 13 6.58 31.47 24.81
C GLU A 13 5.10 31.29 24.42
N PHE A 14 4.82 31.09 23.13
CA PHE A 14 3.48 30.72 22.65
C PHE A 14 3.36 29.22 22.47
N ASN A 15 2.22 28.66 22.88
CA ASN A 15 1.91 27.24 22.86
C ASN A 15 0.90 26.81 21.78
N GLY A 16 0.72 27.66 20.76
CA GLY A 16 -0.13 27.39 19.60
C GLY A 16 -1.61 27.68 19.82
N LEU A 17 -2.44 27.09 19.00
CA LEU A 17 -3.89 27.27 19.02
C LEU A 17 -4.53 26.55 20.21
N TYR A 18 -5.47 27.22 20.89
CA TYR A 18 -6.31 26.62 21.92
C TYR A 18 -7.78 26.84 21.57
N LYS A 19 -8.46 25.82 21.17
CA LYS A 19 -9.90 25.78 20.83
C LYS A 19 -10.56 24.69 21.64
N ARG A 20 -10.76 24.98 22.93
CA ARG A 20 -11.44 24.09 23.85
C ARG A 20 -12.29 24.86 24.83
N GLY A 21 -13.58 24.68 24.71
CA GLY A 21 -14.56 25.38 25.56
C GLY A 21 -14.67 26.87 25.27
N HIS A 22 -15.10 27.64 26.29
CA HIS A 22 -15.36 29.06 26.10
C HIS A 22 -14.09 29.87 25.84
N PRO A 23 -14.08 30.85 24.90
CA PRO A 23 -12.92 31.67 24.57
C PRO A 23 -12.23 32.34 25.76
N ASP A 24 -13.01 32.75 26.78
CA ASP A 24 -12.48 33.38 27.98
C ASP A 24 -11.58 32.46 28.83
N ASN A 25 -11.61 31.16 28.55
CA ASN A 25 -10.80 30.16 29.25
C ASN A 25 -9.47 29.87 28.53
N THR A 26 -9.17 30.59 27.43
CA THR A 26 -7.91 30.42 26.71
C THR A 26 -6.74 30.86 27.56
N PRO A 27 -5.71 30.00 27.82
CA PRO A 27 -4.53 30.42 28.53
C PRO A 27 -3.84 31.58 27.80
N LEU A 28 -3.18 32.47 28.57
CA LEU A 28 -2.55 33.68 28.03
C LEU A 28 -1.41 33.40 27.02
N ASP A 29 -0.81 32.23 27.10
CA ASP A 29 0.27 31.76 26.24
C ASP A 29 -0.22 30.98 25.00
N HIS A 30 -1.54 31.05 24.71
CA HIS A 30 -2.16 30.40 23.55
C HIS A 30 -2.93 31.39 22.70
N PHE A 31 -3.13 31.06 21.43
CA PHE A 31 -3.98 31.81 20.52
C PHE A 31 -5.42 31.27 20.53
N GLN A 32 -6.40 32.14 20.51
CA GLN A 32 -7.77 31.76 20.18
C GLN A 32 -7.98 31.57 18.68
N ASP A 33 -7.22 32.32 17.88
CA ASP A 33 -7.20 32.21 16.42
C ASP A 33 -5.79 32.51 15.91
N CYS A 34 -5.29 31.61 15.08
CA CYS A 34 -3.97 31.72 14.50
C CYS A 34 -4.00 31.02 13.15
N ASN A 35 -4.01 31.78 12.08
CA ASN A 35 -4.02 31.25 10.73
C ASN A 35 -2.77 31.67 9.97
N ASN A 36 -2.18 30.77 9.18
CA ASN A 36 -0.98 31.04 8.38
C ASN A 36 0.25 31.50 9.20
N CYS A 37 0.32 31.10 10.46
CA CYS A 37 1.50 31.26 11.29
C CYS A 37 2.16 29.88 11.57
N LYS A 38 3.38 29.94 12.07
CA LYS A 38 4.14 28.79 12.58
C LYS A 38 4.62 29.12 13.97
N VAL A 39 4.49 28.20 14.90
CA VAL A 39 5.07 28.35 16.24
C VAL A 39 6.31 27.49 16.32
N THR A 40 7.46 28.12 16.45
CA THR A 40 8.77 27.42 16.49
C THR A 40 8.90 26.54 17.73
N SER A 41 9.93 25.72 17.77
CA SER A 41 10.27 24.93 18.96
C SER A 41 10.59 25.80 20.18
N GLY A 42 11.09 27.02 19.98
CA GLY A 42 11.33 28.02 21.02
C GLY A 42 10.08 28.80 21.47
N GLY A 43 8.92 28.62 20.81
CA GLY A 43 7.69 29.34 21.11
C GLY A 43 7.55 30.67 20.37
N ASP A 44 8.47 31.03 19.49
CA ASP A 44 8.36 32.21 18.65
C ASP A 44 7.28 32.00 17.59
N VAL A 45 6.61 33.08 17.21
CA VAL A 45 5.59 33.09 16.17
C VAL A 45 6.18 33.67 14.89
N GLU A 46 6.20 32.88 13.86
CA GLU A 46 6.69 33.25 12.54
C GLU A 46 5.55 33.17 11.51
N THR A 47 5.67 33.90 10.43
CA THR A 47 4.81 33.65 9.25
C THR A 47 5.23 32.31 8.64
N ARG A 48 4.24 31.55 8.12
CA ARG A 48 4.57 30.34 7.37
C ARG A 48 5.46 30.66 6.18
N ASP A 49 6.30 29.73 5.81
CA ASP A 49 7.09 29.81 4.59
C ASP A 49 6.17 29.91 3.37
N GLY A 50 6.59 30.64 2.35
CA GLY A 50 5.90 30.70 1.07
C GLY A 50 5.90 29.33 0.38
N ILE A 51 4.92 29.09 -0.49
CA ILE A 51 4.93 27.94 -1.38
C ILE A 51 5.73 28.31 -2.62
N ASP A 52 6.76 27.53 -2.92
CA ASP A 52 7.42 27.61 -4.22
C ASP A 52 6.60 26.80 -5.25
N ILE A 53 5.98 27.54 -6.20
CA ILE A 53 5.24 26.95 -7.32
C ILE A 53 6.19 26.50 -8.44
N SER A 54 7.49 26.72 -8.30
CA SER A 54 8.50 26.53 -9.36
C SER A 54 8.71 25.10 -9.81
N GLN A 55 8.08 24.13 -9.19
CA GLN A 55 8.05 22.75 -9.67
C GLN A 55 6.94 22.57 -10.72
N SER A 56 7.01 23.33 -11.80
CA SER A 56 6.22 23.06 -12.99
C SER A 56 6.71 21.75 -13.60
N VAL A 57 6.02 20.71 -13.29
CA VAL A 57 6.18 19.42 -13.96
C VAL A 57 5.78 19.63 -15.42
N ASN A 58 6.53 19.12 -16.38
CA ASN A 58 6.26 19.19 -17.83
C ASN A 58 4.95 18.46 -18.24
N VAL A 59 4.17 18.01 -17.32
CA VAL A 59 2.82 17.48 -17.50
C VAL A 59 1.90 18.48 -16.84
N PRO A 60 0.80 18.92 -17.49
CA PRO A 60 -0.21 19.74 -16.84
C PRO A 60 -0.87 18.92 -15.74
N LEU A 61 -0.27 18.92 -14.57
CA LEU A 61 -0.82 18.29 -13.37
C LEU A 61 -1.89 19.22 -12.79
N SER A 62 -2.98 19.42 -13.54
CA SER A 62 -4.18 20.03 -13.01
C SER A 62 -4.91 19.01 -12.12
N ASN A 63 -5.47 19.46 -11.01
CA ASN A 63 -6.28 18.64 -10.11
C ASN A 63 -5.53 17.44 -9.51
N VAL A 64 -4.43 17.71 -8.84
CA VAL A 64 -3.67 16.69 -8.10
C VAL A 64 -4.49 16.21 -6.90
N LYS A 65 -4.83 14.92 -6.87
CA LYS A 65 -5.65 14.31 -5.82
C LYS A 65 -4.84 13.57 -4.79
N ARG A 66 -3.72 12.94 -5.19
CA ARG A 66 -2.89 12.16 -4.28
C ARG A 66 -1.43 12.20 -4.69
N ILE A 67 -0.55 12.27 -3.70
CA ILE A 67 0.91 12.15 -3.87
C ILE A 67 1.43 11.14 -2.87
N TYR A 68 2.27 10.23 -3.34
CA TYR A 68 3.05 9.32 -2.51
C TYR A 68 4.54 9.47 -2.78
N ASN A 69 5.34 9.33 -1.73
CA ASN A 69 6.78 9.17 -1.89
C ASN A 69 7.08 7.78 -2.45
N TYR A 70 7.93 7.74 -3.48
CA TYR A 70 8.41 6.49 -4.06
C TYR A 70 9.93 6.46 -4.00
N PRO A 71 10.50 5.77 -3.00
CA PRO A 71 11.94 5.59 -2.88
C PRO A 71 12.44 4.69 -4.00
N THR A 72 13.43 5.15 -4.73
CA THR A 72 14.13 4.38 -5.77
C THR A 72 15.62 4.28 -5.44
N ASN A 73 16.34 3.44 -6.15
CA ASN A 73 17.79 3.32 -5.98
C ASN A 73 18.56 4.62 -6.34
N THR A 74 17.92 5.53 -7.06
CA THR A 74 18.49 6.81 -7.51
C THR A 74 18.04 8.00 -6.66
N GLY A 75 17.19 7.79 -5.67
CA GLY A 75 16.65 8.83 -4.78
C GLY A 75 15.15 8.70 -4.56
N ASN A 76 14.59 9.65 -3.85
CA ASN A 76 13.15 9.73 -3.60
C ASN A 76 12.45 10.43 -4.76
N THR A 77 11.44 9.78 -5.29
CA THR A 77 10.59 10.28 -6.38
C THR A 77 9.13 10.29 -5.94
N LYS A 78 8.21 10.64 -6.80
CA LYS A 78 6.81 10.82 -6.43
C LYS A 78 5.90 10.05 -7.39
N ILE A 79 4.91 9.37 -6.85
CA ILE A 79 3.77 8.86 -7.62
C ILE A 79 2.59 9.81 -7.38
N VAL A 80 2.04 10.36 -8.46
CA VAL A 80 1.06 11.44 -8.42
C VAL A 80 -0.19 11.01 -9.16
N LEU A 81 -1.35 11.16 -8.52
CA LEU A 81 -2.67 11.02 -9.16
C LEU A 81 -3.17 12.40 -9.58
N THR A 82 -3.51 12.53 -10.83
CA THR A 82 -4.31 13.65 -11.38
C THR A 82 -5.70 13.15 -11.74
N TYR A 83 -6.68 14.05 -11.66
CA TYR A 83 -8.07 13.70 -12.00
C TYR A 83 -8.66 14.70 -12.96
N ASP A 84 -9.12 14.20 -14.11
CA ASP A 84 -9.86 14.96 -15.09
C ASP A 84 -11.36 14.83 -14.84
N ILE A 85 -11.98 15.93 -14.42
CA ILE A 85 -13.42 15.98 -14.12
C ILE A 85 -14.25 15.78 -15.38
N ALA A 86 -13.79 16.28 -16.54
CA ALA A 86 -14.56 16.23 -17.79
C ALA A 86 -14.71 14.81 -18.32
N THR A 87 -13.68 13.99 -18.18
CA THR A 87 -13.66 12.59 -18.62
C THR A 87 -13.90 11.60 -17.48
N ASN A 88 -14.02 12.06 -16.24
CA ASN A 88 -14.10 11.22 -15.05
C ASN A 88 -12.94 10.21 -14.96
N THR A 89 -11.72 10.65 -15.31
CA THR A 89 -10.56 9.77 -15.42
C THR A 89 -9.47 10.18 -14.44
N GLY A 90 -9.03 9.23 -13.62
CA GLY A 90 -7.81 9.35 -12.84
C GLY A 90 -6.61 8.86 -13.63
N SER A 91 -5.51 9.59 -13.58
CA SER A 91 -4.25 9.25 -14.26
C SER A 91 -3.07 9.31 -13.29
N ILE A 92 -2.28 8.26 -13.26
CA ILE A 92 -1.13 8.13 -12.36
C ILE A 92 0.15 8.43 -13.12
N HIS A 93 1.01 9.25 -12.53
CA HIS A 93 2.28 9.69 -13.11
C HIS A 93 3.43 9.42 -12.13
N HIS A 94 4.62 9.15 -12.65
CA HIS A 94 5.85 9.08 -11.88
C HIS A 94 6.68 10.35 -12.12
N VAL A 95 6.81 11.15 -11.09
CA VAL A 95 7.57 12.41 -11.10
C VAL A 95 8.92 12.18 -10.47
N VAL A 96 9.97 12.13 -11.31
CA VAL A 96 11.34 11.88 -10.85
C VAL A 96 11.95 13.16 -10.30
N ASN A 97 11.78 14.28 -11.01
CA ASN A 97 12.29 15.60 -10.60
C ASN A 97 11.49 16.71 -11.30
N ALA A 98 11.91 17.95 -11.16
CA ALA A 98 11.24 19.11 -11.74
C ALA A 98 11.13 19.08 -13.29
N THR A 99 11.97 18.32 -13.98
CA THR A 99 12.03 18.27 -15.46
C THR A 99 11.64 16.90 -16.04
N THR A 100 11.59 15.86 -15.23
CA THR A 100 11.33 14.49 -15.70
C THR A 100 10.09 13.91 -15.05
N THR A 101 9.08 13.66 -15.88
CA THR A 101 7.84 12.96 -15.48
C THR A 101 7.55 11.87 -16.50
N PHE A 102 7.26 10.68 -16.02
CA PHE A 102 6.79 9.55 -16.82
C PHE A 102 5.28 9.38 -16.66
N GLY A 103 4.64 8.99 -17.71
CA GLY A 103 3.22 8.63 -17.66
C GLY A 103 2.35 9.27 -18.74
N PRO A 104 1.07 8.94 -18.68
CA PRO A 104 0.44 8.21 -17.58
C PRO A 104 0.90 6.75 -17.50
N LEU A 105 1.25 6.31 -16.30
CA LEU A 105 1.57 4.91 -16.00
C LEU A 105 0.30 4.04 -16.04
N LEU A 106 -0.81 4.66 -15.64
CA LEU A 106 -2.13 4.06 -15.55
C LEU A 106 -3.17 5.16 -15.70
N SER A 107 -4.22 4.93 -16.50
CA SER A 107 -5.37 5.83 -16.62
C SER A 107 -6.66 5.02 -16.58
N ILE A 108 -7.54 5.34 -15.61
CA ILE A 108 -8.76 4.56 -15.35
C ILE A 108 -9.94 5.50 -15.14
N VAL A 109 -11.03 5.20 -15.85
CA VAL A 109 -12.31 5.92 -15.69
C VAL A 109 -12.91 5.59 -14.32
N GLY A 110 -13.32 6.62 -13.59
CA GLY A 110 -13.91 6.47 -12.25
C GLY A 110 -12.89 6.35 -11.10
N MET A 111 -11.60 6.32 -11.39
CA MET A 111 -10.57 6.32 -10.33
C MET A 111 -10.47 7.72 -9.72
N THR A 112 -10.86 7.86 -8.47
CA THR A 112 -10.77 9.13 -7.73
C THR A 112 -9.63 9.16 -6.72
N ASP A 113 -9.11 7.98 -6.35
CA ASP A 113 -7.98 7.82 -5.44
C ASP A 113 -7.28 6.47 -5.69
N PHE A 114 -6.16 6.24 -5.06
CA PHE A 114 -5.44 4.96 -5.14
C PHE A 114 -4.67 4.70 -3.83
N ALA A 115 -4.49 3.42 -3.52
CA ALA A 115 -3.54 2.98 -2.51
C ALA A 115 -2.20 2.68 -3.17
N PHE A 116 -1.11 2.98 -2.48
CA PHE A 116 0.24 2.80 -2.98
C PHE A 116 1.14 2.18 -1.92
N LEU A 117 1.90 1.16 -2.32
CA LEU A 117 2.86 0.49 -1.46
C LEU A 117 4.18 0.27 -2.22
N PRO A 118 5.28 0.93 -1.84
CA PRO A 118 6.60 0.59 -2.34
C PRO A 118 7.11 -0.69 -1.65
N TYR A 119 7.50 -1.69 -2.44
CA TYR A 119 8.06 -2.93 -1.93
C TYR A 119 9.07 -3.53 -2.90
N ALA A 120 10.22 -3.97 -2.40
CA ALA A 120 11.29 -4.61 -3.17
C ALA A 120 11.68 -3.85 -4.46
N GLY A 121 11.77 -2.51 -4.38
CA GLY A 121 12.13 -1.64 -5.51
C GLY A 121 11.03 -1.46 -6.55
N ARG A 122 9.79 -1.87 -6.27
CA ARG A 122 8.61 -1.73 -7.13
C ARG A 122 7.53 -0.93 -6.44
N GLY A 123 6.62 -0.36 -7.22
CA GLY A 123 5.43 0.32 -6.72
C GLY A 123 4.18 -0.51 -6.97
N TYR A 124 3.48 -0.93 -5.93
CA TYR A 124 2.17 -1.57 -6.03
C TYR A 124 1.10 -0.49 -5.97
N ILE A 125 0.19 -0.50 -6.94
CA ILE A 125 -0.82 0.52 -7.18
C ILE A 125 -2.19 -0.14 -7.19
N SER A 126 -3.07 0.27 -6.30
CA SER A 126 -4.45 -0.24 -6.26
C SER A 126 -5.43 0.90 -6.46
N PRO A 127 -6.12 0.97 -7.62
CA PRO A 127 -7.09 2.01 -7.91
C PRO A 127 -8.38 1.81 -7.13
N PHE A 128 -8.91 2.88 -6.53
CA PHE A 128 -10.18 2.83 -5.84
C PHE A 128 -11.00 4.10 -6.03
N SER A 129 -12.23 4.05 -5.59
CA SER A 129 -13.15 5.20 -5.57
C SER A 129 -14.08 5.14 -4.36
N THR A 130 -14.80 6.22 -4.15
CA THR A 130 -15.87 6.29 -3.16
C THR A 130 -17.20 6.00 -3.84
N PHE A 131 -17.95 5.07 -3.31
CA PHE A 131 -19.25 4.66 -3.81
C PHE A 131 -20.34 4.98 -2.78
N ASP A 132 -21.49 5.46 -3.24
CA ASP A 132 -22.67 5.54 -2.39
C ASP A 132 -23.32 4.15 -2.27
N VAL A 133 -23.35 3.63 -1.06
CA VAL A 133 -24.00 2.37 -0.73
C VAL A 133 -25.07 2.62 0.32
N GLY A 134 -26.30 2.81 -0.12
CA GLY A 134 -27.42 3.05 0.79
C GLY A 134 -27.34 4.35 1.58
N GLY A 135 -26.76 5.41 1.00
CA GLY A 135 -26.56 6.71 1.64
C GLY A 135 -25.26 6.83 2.44
N LEU A 136 -24.42 5.78 2.43
CA LEU A 136 -23.09 5.81 3.03
C LEU A 136 -22.01 5.83 1.92
N ASN A 137 -21.11 6.77 2.03
CA ASN A 137 -19.93 6.80 1.19
C ASN A 137 -18.96 5.69 1.61
N VAL A 138 -18.64 4.76 0.71
CA VAL A 138 -17.79 3.60 0.96
C VAL A 138 -16.60 3.63 0.01
N GLU A 139 -15.39 3.67 0.54
CA GLU A 139 -14.15 3.51 -0.23
C GLU A 139 -13.91 2.02 -0.46
N LYS A 140 -13.80 1.64 -1.73
CA LYS A 140 -13.47 0.27 -2.15
C LYS A 140 -12.81 0.25 -3.51
N GLY A 141 -12.10 -0.84 -3.81
CA GLY A 141 -11.48 -1.05 -5.12
C GLY A 141 -12.46 -0.85 -6.27
N LEU A 142 -11.97 -0.44 -7.42
CA LEU A 142 -12.80 -0.26 -8.61
C LEU A 142 -13.26 -1.62 -9.17
N GLN A 143 -14.48 -1.63 -9.69
CA GLN A 143 -15.04 -2.82 -10.34
C GLN A 143 -14.26 -3.17 -11.60
N ASN A 144 -13.93 -4.46 -11.77
CA ASN A 144 -13.16 -5.00 -12.89
C ASN A 144 -11.74 -4.43 -13.01
N GLU A 145 -11.24 -3.78 -11.95
CA GLU A 145 -9.87 -3.31 -11.85
C GLU A 145 -9.06 -4.19 -10.90
N PHE A 146 -7.74 -4.11 -11.04
CA PHE A 146 -6.80 -5.02 -10.41
C PHE A 146 -5.75 -4.26 -9.61
N LEU A 147 -4.99 -4.96 -8.81
CA LEU A 147 -3.72 -4.50 -8.31
C LEU A 147 -2.75 -4.39 -9.50
N TYR A 148 -2.03 -3.29 -9.59
CA TYR A 148 -1.00 -3.04 -10.60
C TYR A 148 0.38 -2.98 -9.98
N VAL A 149 1.39 -3.37 -10.74
CA VAL A 149 2.80 -3.24 -10.34
C VAL A 149 3.54 -2.38 -11.34
N TYR A 150 4.33 -1.46 -10.82
CA TYR A 150 5.17 -0.53 -11.56
C TYR A 150 6.65 -0.82 -11.27
N ALA A 151 7.45 -1.00 -12.32
CA ALA A 151 8.86 -1.37 -12.20
C ALA A 151 9.80 -0.20 -11.86
N GLY A 152 9.30 1.05 -11.87
CA GLY A 152 10.12 2.24 -11.61
C GLY A 152 10.90 2.77 -12.83
N ASP A 153 10.70 2.18 -14.00
CA ASP A 153 11.47 2.42 -15.22
C ASP A 153 10.83 3.40 -16.21
N GLY A 154 9.70 3.99 -15.86
CA GLY A 154 8.94 4.92 -16.72
C GLY A 154 7.99 4.25 -17.70
N THR A 155 7.91 2.92 -17.72
CA THR A 155 6.92 2.20 -18.53
C THR A 155 5.55 2.17 -17.86
N ALA A 156 4.51 1.76 -18.57
CA ALA A 156 3.18 1.60 -18.00
C ALA A 156 3.18 0.54 -16.89
N ALA A 157 2.38 0.77 -15.85
CA ALA A 157 2.12 -0.24 -14.83
C ALA A 157 1.36 -1.43 -15.45
N ARG A 158 1.72 -2.64 -15.06
CA ARG A 158 1.06 -3.87 -15.49
C ARG A 158 0.18 -4.43 -14.37
N LYS A 159 -0.78 -5.27 -14.70
CA LYS A 159 -1.53 -6.01 -13.68
C LYS A 159 -0.57 -6.87 -12.85
N ALA A 160 -0.76 -6.84 -11.54
CA ALA A 160 -0.08 -7.74 -10.63
C ALA A 160 -0.72 -9.12 -10.73
N ALA A 161 0.09 -10.14 -10.55
CA ALA A 161 -0.23 -11.52 -10.81
C ALA A 161 -0.72 -11.74 -12.26
N GLY A 162 -0.57 -12.92 -12.76
CA GLY A 162 -0.98 -13.27 -14.12
C GLY A 162 -1.55 -14.68 -14.15
N ALA A 163 -2.44 -14.94 -15.09
CA ALA A 163 -2.88 -16.29 -15.36
C ALA A 163 -1.69 -17.16 -15.82
N GLY A 164 -1.75 -18.45 -15.49
CA GLY A 164 -0.81 -19.42 -16.01
C GLY A 164 -0.76 -19.44 -17.53
N LEU A 165 0.28 -20.02 -18.08
CA LEU A 165 0.44 -20.17 -19.52
C LEU A 165 -0.72 -20.99 -20.11
N SER A 166 -1.42 -20.44 -21.09
CA SER A 166 -2.48 -21.15 -21.82
C SER A 166 -1.86 -22.06 -22.89
N GLY A 167 -2.25 -23.31 -22.88
CA GLY A 167 -1.83 -24.31 -23.85
C GLY A 167 -1.13 -25.52 -23.22
N THR A 168 -1.07 -26.62 -23.99
CA THR A 168 -0.45 -27.86 -23.56
C THR A 168 0.82 -28.09 -24.38
N PRO A 169 2.00 -28.21 -23.74
CA PRO A 169 3.22 -28.54 -24.45
C PRO A 169 3.17 -29.96 -25.00
N THR A 170 3.97 -30.24 -26.01
CA THR A 170 4.21 -31.62 -26.49
C THR A 170 5.52 -32.13 -25.92
N VAL A 171 5.63 -33.44 -25.70
CA VAL A 171 6.81 -34.07 -25.14
C VAL A 171 7.21 -35.31 -25.95
N ALA A 172 8.50 -35.55 -26.12
CA ALA A 172 9.06 -36.70 -26.81
C ALA A 172 10.40 -37.08 -26.18
N ASN A 173 10.86 -38.29 -26.50
CA ASN A 173 12.25 -38.67 -26.21
C ASN A 173 13.21 -37.77 -26.99
N GLY A 174 14.20 -37.25 -26.33
CA GLY A 174 15.31 -36.52 -26.93
C GLY A 174 16.46 -37.47 -27.30
N ALA A 175 17.64 -36.89 -27.47
CA ALA A 175 18.88 -37.66 -27.68
C ALA A 175 19.26 -38.50 -26.44
N ALA A 176 20.34 -39.24 -26.53
CA ALA A 176 20.88 -39.96 -25.38
C ALA A 176 21.10 -39.04 -24.18
N GLY A 177 20.62 -39.44 -23.02
CA GLY A 177 20.61 -38.66 -21.79
C GLY A 177 20.47 -39.59 -20.57
N HIS A 178 20.11 -38.99 -19.44
CA HIS A 178 20.01 -39.68 -18.14
C HIS A 178 18.82 -39.25 -17.31
N THR A 179 17.67 -39.06 -17.96
CA THR A 179 16.41 -38.88 -17.22
C THR A 179 15.99 -40.24 -16.64
N ASP A 180 15.56 -40.27 -15.38
CA ASP A 180 15.09 -41.51 -14.76
C ASP A 180 13.92 -42.08 -15.55
N ALA A 181 14.01 -43.41 -15.81
CA ALA A 181 13.02 -44.09 -16.60
C ALA A 181 11.74 -44.29 -15.81
N GLY A 182 10.63 -43.85 -16.36
CA GLY A 182 9.34 -43.96 -15.70
C GLY A 182 8.34 -42.90 -16.16
N PHE A 183 7.21 -42.89 -15.51
CA PHE A 183 6.12 -41.97 -15.80
C PHE A 183 6.32 -40.63 -15.05
N HIS A 184 6.27 -39.53 -15.77
CA HIS A 184 6.41 -38.17 -15.23
C HIS A 184 5.27 -37.28 -15.70
N VAL A 185 4.98 -36.26 -14.90
CA VAL A 185 4.13 -35.10 -15.22
C VAL A 185 5.03 -33.89 -15.46
N PHE A 186 4.78 -33.14 -16.52
CA PHE A 186 5.52 -31.93 -16.87
C PHE A 186 4.59 -30.74 -17.08
N GLY A 187 5.06 -29.55 -16.73
CA GLY A 187 4.41 -28.28 -17.01
C GLY A 187 5.43 -27.17 -17.19
N PHE A 188 4.96 -25.98 -17.58
CA PHE A 188 5.79 -24.79 -17.69
C PHE A 188 5.21 -23.66 -16.86
N VAL A 189 6.08 -22.91 -16.22
CA VAL A 189 5.80 -21.75 -15.40
C VAL A 189 6.49 -20.55 -16.00
N SER A 190 5.87 -19.38 -16.01
CA SER A 190 6.52 -18.15 -16.46
C SER A 190 6.91 -17.25 -15.30
N GLU A 191 8.03 -16.55 -15.45
CA GLU A 191 8.51 -15.52 -14.54
C GLU A 191 8.34 -14.16 -15.20
N THR A 192 7.69 -13.25 -14.47
CA THR A 192 7.55 -11.86 -14.90
C THR A 192 8.80 -11.04 -14.52
N ILE A 193 8.90 -9.83 -15.07
CA ILE A 193 9.99 -8.89 -14.73
C ILE A 193 10.06 -8.56 -13.24
N SER A 194 8.98 -8.76 -12.48
CA SER A 194 8.96 -8.59 -11.01
C SER A 194 9.45 -9.83 -10.25
N GLY A 195 9.78 -10.92 -10.94
CA GLY A 195 10.11 -12.18 -10.30
C GLY A 195 8.90 -13.02 -9.88
N TYR A 196 7.67 -12.56 -10.18
CA TYR A 196 6.49 -13.36 -9.91
C TYR A 196 6.43 -14.59 -10.82
N LEU A 197 6.18 -15.75 -10.23
CA LEU A 197 6.01 -17.02 -10.93
C LEU A 197 4.50 -17.30 -11.11
N THR A 198 4.07 -17.47 -12.35
CA THR A 198 2.66 -17.75 -12.65
C THR A 198 2.30 -19.18 -12.29
N PRO A 199 0.99 -19.50 -12.14
CA PRO A 199 0.56 -20.89 -12.11
C PRO A 199 1.08 -21.68 -13.32
N PRO A 200 1.28 -23.00 -13.18
CA PRO A 200 1.75 -23.84 -14.28
C PRO A 200 0.80 -23.87 -15.48
N SER A 201 1.35 -24.13 -16.66
CA SER A 201 0.57 -24.45 -17.86
C SER A 201 -0.23 -25.73 -17.69
N ALA A 202 -1.10 -26.04 -18.64
CA ALA A 202 -1.68 -27.38 -18.73
C ALA A 202 -0.55 -28.43 -18.75
N PHE A 203 -0.75 -29.52 -18.00
CA PHE A 203 0.24 -30.56 -17.84
C PHE A 203 0.26 -31.52 -19.02
N VAL A 204 1.44 -32.06 -19.29
CA VAL A 204 1.65 -33.18 -20.19
C VAL A 204 2.29 -34.34 -19.42
N THR A 205 1.84 -35.56 -19.68
CA THR A 205 2.36 -36.78 -19.09
C THR A 205 3.16 -37.55 -20.09
N PHE A 206 4.26 -38.16 -19.66
CA PHE A 206 5.13 -38.89 -20.56
C PHE A 206 5.91 -39.98 -19.80
N THR A 207 6.08 -41.14 -20.47
CA THR A 207 6.94 -42.20 -19.95
C THR A 207 8.31 -42.12 -20.60
N THR A 208 9.30 -41.77 -19.80
CA THR A 208 10.70 -41.70 -20.24
C THR A 208 11.29 -43.09 -20.35
N GLY A 209 12.07 -43.32 -21.41
CA GLY A 209 12.84 -44.53 -21.57
C GLY A 209 14.22 -44.47 -20.85
N PRO A 210 14.85 -45.59 -20.60
CA PRO A 210 16.21 -45.62 -20.05
C PRO A 210 17.18 -44.96 -21.03
N VAL A 211 18.15 -44.21 -20.49
CA VAL A 211 19.21 -43.51 -21.21
C VAL A 211 18.76 -42.47 -22.24
N ASN A 212 17.56 -41.92 -22.06
CA ASN A 212 17.01 -40.83 -22.88
C ASN A 212 16.98 -39.51 -22.13
N SER A 213 17.09 -38.41 -22.89
CA SER A 213 16.67 -37.10 -22.46
C SER A 213 15.19 -36.86 -22.87
N VAL A 214 14.63 -35.77 -22.42
CA VAL A 214 13.26 -35.32 -22.77
C VAL A 214 13.34 -34.04 -23.60
N SER A 215 12.55 -33.98 -24.66
CA SER A 215 12.43 -32.76 -25.50
C SER A 215 11.00 -32.31 -25.56
N PHE A 216 10.81 -30.99 -25.52
CA PHE A 216 9.50 -30.34 -25.52
C PHE A 216 9.33 -29.51 -26.77
N GLY A 217 8.12 -29.51 -27.30
CA GLY A 217 7.65 -28.63 -28.38
C GLY A 217 6.33 -27.96 -28.02
N ASN A 218 5.91 -26.98 -28.82
CA ASN A 218 4.70 -26.21 -28.58
C ASN A 218 4.62 -25.66 -27.14
N ILE A 219 5.77 -25.27 -26.59
CA ILE A 219 5.82 -24.69 -25.25
C ILE A 219 4.99 -23.41 -25.24
N PRO A 220 3.99 -23.27 -24.36
CA PRO A 220 3.13 -22.10 -24.33
C PRO A 220 3.93 -20.82 -24.10
N THR A 221 3.50 -19.74 -24.75
CA THR A 221 4.00 -18.38 -24.55
C THR A 221 2.92 -17.54 -23.85
N SER A 222 3.35 -16.60 -23.02
CA SER A 222 2.43 -15.68 -22.36
C SER A 222 2.05 -14.50 -23.28
N GLY A 223 0.82 -14.03 -23.19
CA GLY A 223 0.42 -12.74 -23.77
C GLY A 223 0.91 -11.53 -23.00
N ASP A 224 1.47 -11.73 -21.78
CA ASP A 224 2.03 -10.65 -20.97
C ASP A 224 3.44 -10.30 -21.46
N PRO A 225 3.68 -9.06 -21.93
CA PRO A 225 4.98 -8.59 -22.41
C PRO A 225 6.05 -8.56 -21.30
N ASN A 226 5.64 -8.62 -20.02
CA ASN A 226 6.54 -8.60 -18.88
C ASN A 226 7.10 -9.99 -18.50
N VAL A 227 6.70 -11.06 -19.19
CA VAL A 227 7.30 -12.38 -19.00
C VAL A 227 8.70 -12.40 -19.58
N THR A 228 9.67 -12.67 -18.72
CA THR A 228 11.10 -12.66 -19.06
C THR A 228 11.69 -14.05 -19.19
N LYS A 229 11.15 -15.02 -18.45
CA LYS A 229 11.65 -16.41 -18.43
C LYS A 229 10.50 -17.39 -18.29
N ARG A 230 10.79 -18.64 -18.64
CA ARG A 230 9.90 -19.78 -18.40
C ARG A 230 10.72 -20.95 -17.86
N TYR A 231 10.15 -21.68 -16.93
CA TYR A 231 10.78 -22.81 -16.26
C TYR A 231 10.00 -24.08 -16.54
N LEU A 232 10.72 -25.17 -16.77
CA LEU A 232 10.14 -26.50 -16.78
C LEU A 232 9.96 -26.98 -15.33
N VAL A 233 8.77 -27.48 -15.01
CA VAL A 233 8.50 -28.20 -13.77
C VAL A 233 8.18 -29.67 -14.08
N ALA A 234 8.64 -30.59 -13.23
CA ALA A 234 8.46 -32.01 -13.40
C ALA A 234 8.17 -32.73 -12.08
N SER A 235 7.39 -33.81 -12.14
CA SER A 235 7.30 -34.75 -11.04
C SER A 235 8.51 -35.69 -11.02
N LYS A 236 8.81 -36.27 -9.87
CA LYS A 236 9.61 -37.50 -9.80
C LYS A 236 8.88 -38.64 -10.48
N VAL A 237 9.55 -39.78 -10.67
CA VAL A 237 8.93 -40.99 -11.27
C VAL A 237 7.69 -41.40 -10.47
N ILE A 238 6.57 -41.48 -11.16
CA ILE A 238 5.29 -41.92 -10.61
C ILE A 238 5.10 -43.39 -10.87
N THR A 239 4.98 -44.17 -9.81
CA THR A 239 4.76 -45.63 -9.91
C THR A 239 3.30 -45.96 -10.21
N ASN A 240 2.39 -45.22 -9.66
CA ASN A 240 0.93 -45.43 -9.80
C ASN A 240 0.25 -44.13 -10.16
N TYR A 241 0.12 -43.85 -11.46
CA TYR A 241 -0.59 -42.65 -11.93
C TYR A 241 -2.10 -42.85 -11.82
N ASN A 242 -2.79 -41.96 -11.11
CA ASN A 242 -4.22 -42.01 -10.85
C ASN A 242 -5.09 -41.33 -11.90
N GLY A 243 -4.49 -40.73 -12.93
CA GLY A 243 -5.17 -40.00 -13.99
C GLY A 243 -5.27 -38.47 -13.74
N ASP A 244 -4.95 -37.99 -12.56
CA ASP A 244 -4.93 -36.58 -12.23
C ASP A 244 -3.48 -36.08 -12.10
N PRO A 245 -3.00 -35.22 -13.04
CA PRO A 245 -1.64 -34.71 -12.99
C PRO A 245 -1.41 -33.71 -11.84
N THR A 246 -2.46 -33.12 -11.29
CA THR A 246 -2.34 -32.12 -10.20
C THR A 246 -2.15 -32.77 -8.83
N GLY A 247 -2.35 -34.05 -8.71
CA GLY A 247 -2.19 -34.80 -7.45
C GLY A 247 -0.74 -35.16 -7.10
N TYR A 248 0.24 -34.66 -7.82
CA TYR A 248 1.66 -35.00 -7.63
C TYR A 248 2.50 -33.78 -7.35
N GLN A 249 3.48 -33.96 -6.46
CA GLN A 249 4.46 -32.91 -6.17
C GLN A 249 5.31 -32.63 -7.42
N LEU A 250 5.45 -31.36 -7.74
CA LEU A 250 6.27 -30.87 -8.83
C LEU A 250 7.51 -30.14 -8.31
N PHE A 251 8.55 -30.17 -9.13
CA PHE A 251 9.83 -29.56 -8.84
C PHE A 251 10.33 -28.78 -10.05
N PHE A 252 11.06 -27.68 -9.82
CA PHE A 252 11.78 -27.00 -10.89
C PHE A 252 12.90 -27.90 -11.41
N VAL A 253 12.96 -28.08 -12.73
CA VAL A 253 13.98 -28.92 -13.36
C VAL A 253 15.27 -28.10 -13.52
N PRO A 254 16.41 -28.57 -12.97
CA PRO A 254 17.68 -27.86 -13.09
C PRO A 254 18.09 -27.68 -14.57
N ASN A 255 18.63 -26.51 -14.88
CA ASN A 255 19.12 -26.14 -16.23
C ASN A 255 18.07 -26.21 -17.36
N ALA A 256 16.79 -26.21 -17.01
CA ALA A 256 15.67 -26.23 -17.96
C ALA A 256 14.93 -24.88 -18.04
N THR A 257 15.69 -23.78 -18.01
CA THR A 257 15.17 -22.41 -18.09
C THR A 257 15.19 -21.90 -19.53
N ILE A 258 14.08 -21.30 -19.96
CA ILE A 258 13.95 -20.59 -21.22
C ILE A 258 14.02 -19.09 -20.92
N ASN A 259 15.09 -18.40 -21.31
CA ASN A 259 15.35 -16.99 -20.97
C ASN A 259 14.64 -16.00 -21.88
N ASN A 260 13.46 -16.34 -22.36
CA ASN A 260 12.58 -15.46 -23.14
C ASN A 260 11.14 -15.99 -23.14
N ASN A 261 10.23 -15.21 -23.74
CA ASN A 261 8.82 -15.58 -23.91
C ASN A 261 8.46 -15.96 -25.35
N THR A 262 9.44 -16.35 -26.19
CA THR A 262 9.21 -16.59 -27.63
C THR A 262 9.57 -18.00 -28.06
N ASP A 263 10.55 -18.64 -27.45
CA ASP A 263 10.99 -19.99 -27.85
C ASP A 263 9.93 -21.03 -27.49
N THR A 264 9.53 -21.83 -28.46
CA THR A 264 8.50 -22.87 -28.30
C THR A 264 9.08 -24.28 -28.20
N PHE A 265 10.41 -24.40 -28.08
CA PHE A 265 11.12 -25.65 -27.99
C PHE A 265 12.15 -25.64 -26.88
N LEU A 266 12.31 -26.80 -26.21
CA LEU A 266 13.34 -27.07 -25.22
C LEU A 266 13.82 -28.49 -25.44
N ASN A 267 15.09 -28.67 -25.82
CA ASN A 267 15.59 -29.95 -26.31
C ASN A 267 16.59 -30.58 -25.36
N ASN A 268 16.54 -31.91 -25.30
CA ASN A 268 17.55 -32.75 -24.65
C ASN A 268 17.78 -32.46 -23.16
N ILE A 269 16.70 -32.24 -22.42
CA ILE A 269 16.75 -32.02 -20.98
C ILE A 269 16.94 -33.36 -20.29
N SER A 270 17.94 -33.44 -19.42
CA SER A 270 18.26 -34.61 -18.61
C SER A 270 18.35 -34.25 -17.15
N PHE A 271 17.73 -35.04 -16.29
CA PHE A 271 17.77 -34.92 -14.83
C PHE A 271 17.50 -36.26 -14.18
N PHE A 272 17.99 -36.43 -12.96
CA PHE A 272 17.62 -37.54 -12.10
C PHE A 272 16.57 -37.04 -11.08
N ASP A 273 15.75 -37.93 -10.56
CA ASP A 273 14.79 -37.63 -9.50
C ASP A 273 15.47 -37.02 -8.25
N GLN A 274 16.72 -37.42 -7.99
CA GLN A 274 17.51 -36.85 -6.89
C GLN A 274 17.94 -35.40 -7.13
N ASP A 275 17.92 -34.90 -8.37
CA ASP A 275 18.28 -33.52 -8.74
C ASP A 275 17.07 -32.56 -8.59
N LEU A 276 15.87 -33.14 -8.43
CA LEU A 276 14.63 -32.40 -8.23
C LEU A 276 14.48 -32.06 -6.75
N LEU A 277 15.08 -30.94 -6.35
CA LEU A 277 15.13 -30.46 -4.96
C LEU A 277 14.28 -29.24 -4.71
N ASP A 278 14.04 -28.40 -5.73
CA ASP A 278 13.33 -27.15 -5.64
C ASP A 278 11.83 -27.38 -5.86
N ASP A 279 11.06 -27.32 -4.76
CA ASP A 279 9.63 -27.64 -4.74
C ASP A 279 8.81 -26.52 -5.41
N ALA A 280 7.97 -26.89 -6.35
CA ALA A 280 7.08 -26.01 -7.09
C ALA A 280 5.59 -26.15 -6.67
N SER A 281 5.29 -26.89 -5.60
CA SER A 281 3.91 -27.21 -5.20
C SER A 281 3.09 -25.97 -4.83
N HIS A 282 3.72 -24.93 -4.30
CA HIS A 282 3.07 -23.67 -3.95
C HIS A 282 2.43 -22.96 -5.16
N LEU A 283 2.90 -23.26 -6.39
CA LEU A 283 2.33 -22.66 -7.62
C LEU A 283 0.92 -23.16 -7.97
N PHE A 284 0.39 -24.09 -7.20
CA PHE A 284 -0.99 -24.59 -7.36
C PHE A 284 -2.02 -23.93 -6.46
N ASP A 285 -1.63 -23.00 -5.59
CA ASP A 285 -2.48 -22.40 -4.55
C ASP A 285 -3.48 -21.36 -5.12
N ASN A 286 -4.24 -21.71 -6.15
CA ASN A 286 -5.32 -20.91 -6.72
C ASN A 286 -4.99 -19.44 -6.96
N TYR A 287 -3.74 -19.14 -7.35
CA TYR A 287 -3.33 -17.78 -7.68
C TYR A 287 -4.11 -17.26 -8.89
N THR A 288 -4.72 -16.12 -8.73
CA THR A 288 -5.47 -15.43 -9.78
C THR A 288 -5.10 -13.96 -9.80
N GLU A 289 -5.59 -13.23 -10.81
CA GLU A 289 -5.47 -11.78 -10.83
C GLU A 289 -6.02 -11.18 -9.53
N ILE A 290 -5.25 -10.30 -8.92
CA ILE A 290 -5.59 -9.70 -7.62
C ILE A 290 -6.52 -8.51 -7.88
N PRO A 291 -7.76 -8.51 -7.35
CA PRO A 291 -8.68 -7.40 -7.52
C PRO A 291 -8.16 -6.13 -6.84
N ALA A 292 -8.55 -4.97 -7.31
CA ALA A 292 -8.23 -3.71 -6.66
C ALA A 292 -8.89 -3.58 -5.29
N GLY A 293 -8.20 -2.96 -4.35
CA GLY A 293 -8.69 -2.64 -3.00
C GLY A 293 -8.40 -1.19 -2.62
N ALA A 294 -9.03 -0.69 -1.57
CA ALA A 294 -8.91 0.71 -1.16
C ALA A 294 -7.72 1.00 -0.22
N ALA A 295 -7.14 -0.01 0.40
CA ALA A 295 -6.01 0.16 1.30
C ALA A 295 -5.02 -0.98 1.19
N MET A 296 -3.77 -0.70 1.49
CA MET A 296 -2.68 -1.69 1.50
C MET A 296 -1.71 -1.40 2.63
N ASN A 297 -1.12 -2.46 3.17
CA ASN A 297 0.08 -2.37 4.00
C ASN A 297 0.99 -3.58 3.80
N LEU A 298 2.18 -3.48 4.32
CA LEU A 298 3.10 -4.60 4.44
C LEU A 298 2.99 -5.20 5.85
N TYR A 299 3.00 -6.54 5.94
CA TYR A 299 3.06 -7.27 7.20
C TYR A 299 3.88 -8.54 7.04
N HIS A 300 4.94 -8.69 7.81
CA HIS A 300 5.87 -9.84 7.74
C HIS A 300 6.31 -10.19 6.30
N ASN A 301 6.72 -9.17 5.53
CA ASN A 301 7.04 -9.31 4.10
C ASN A 301 5.89 -9.82 3.22
N ARG A 302 4.65 -9.73 3.67
CA ARG A 302 3.44 -10.03 2.92
C ARG A 302 2.73 -8.74 2.54
N LEU A 303 2.27 -8.64 1.30
CA LEU A 303 1.37 -7.57 0.90
C LEU A 303 -0.04 -7.90 1.43
N CYS A 304 -0.63 -6.96 2.15
CA CYS A 304 -2.02 -7.03 2.58
C CYS A 304 -2.83 -5.98 1.81
N LEU A 305 -3.92 -6.40 1.16
CA LEU A 305 -4.80 -5.56 0.37
C LEU A 305 -6.22 -5.65 0.92
N TYR A 306 -6.90 -4.52 1.12
CA TYR A 306 -8.19 -4.47 1.80
C TYR A 306 -9.28 -3.79 1.00
N ALA A 307 -10.54 -4.09 1.34
CA ALA A 307 -11.75 -3.47 0.81
C ALA A 307 -11.80 -3.55 -0.72
N THR A 308 -11.95 -4.75 -1.25
CA THR A 308 -12.17 -4.99 -2.67
C THR A 308 -13.57 -4.52 -3.11
N PHE A 309 -13.83 -4.49 -4.41
CA PHE A 309 -15.15 -4.11 -4.92
C PHE A 309 -16.24 -5.07 -4.43
N THR A 310 -15.95 -6.35 -4.40
CA THR A 310 -16.91 -7.42 -4.07
C THR A 310 -17.11 -7.59 -2.57
N ASP A 311 -16.05 -7.39 -1.78
CA ASP A 311 -16.11 -7.52 -0.33
C ASP A 311 -15.24 -6.48 0.37
N ILE A 312 -15.91 -5.62 1.15
CA ILE A 312 -15.28 -4.54 1.90
C ILE A 312 -14.78 -4.96 3.28
N SER A 313 -15.01 -6.21 3.67
CA SER A 313 -14.69 -6.76 5.00
C SER A 313 -13.57 -7.78 4.98
N ILE A 314 -13.02 -8.09 3.81
CA ILE A 314 -11.88 -9.01 3.68
C ILE A 314 -10.57 -8.27 3.45
N GLY A 315 -9.49 -8.91 3.88
CA GLY A 315 -8.12 -8.59 3.46
C GLY A 315 -7.56 -9.76 2.68
N LEU A 316 -6.89 -9.47 1.57
CA LEU A 316 -6.14 -10.41 0.76
C LEU A 316 -4.68 -10.31 1.18
N VAL A 317 -4.05 -11.43 1.52
CA VAL A 317 -2.70 -11.51 2.05
C VAL A 317 -1.83 -12.37 1.16
N SER A 318 -0.71 -11.85 0.70
CA SER A 318 0.21 -12.58 -0.16
C SER A 318 1.05 -13.60 0.60
N HIS A 319 1.72 -14.48 -0.12
CA HIS A 319 2.84 -15.25 0.42
C HIS A 319 3.98 -14.31 0.87
N ALA A 320 4.75 -14.77 1.83
CA ALA A 320 5.86 -13.99 2.36
C ALA A 320 6.96 -13.81 1.30
N GLY A 321 7.34 -12.57 1.00
CA GLY A 321 8.31 -12.25 -0.03
C GLY A 321 7.78 -12.26 -1.47
N GLU A 322 6.54 -12.71 -1.69
CA GLU A 322 5.91 -12.82 -3.00
C GLU A 322 4.60 -12.01 -3.07
N PRO A 323 4.69 -10.70 -3.23
CA PRO A 323 3.54 -9.79 -3.09
C PRO A 323 2.45 -9.99 -4.16
N GLU A 324 2.74 -10.70 -5.23
CA GLU A 324 1.78 -11.02 -6.30
C GLU A 324 1.17 -12.43 -6.17
N ALA A 325 1.62 -13.22 -5.20
CA ALA A 325 1.12 -14.58 -4.96
C ALA A 325 0.08 -14.55 -3.82
N ILE A 326 -1.21 -14.46 -4.17
CA ILE A 326 -2.31 -14.46 -3.21
C ILE A 326 -3.22 -15.66 -3.50
N SER A 327 -3.31 -16.60 -2.55
CA SER A 327 -4.32 -17.66 -2.59
C SER A 327 -5.70 -17.06 -2.31
N GLN A 328 -6.67 -17.39 -3.14
CA GLN A 328 -8.05 -16.95 -2.92
C GLN A 328 -8.81 -17.79 -1.87
N ILE A 329 -8.20 -18.84 -1.37
CA ILE A 329 -8.78 -19.70 -0.33
C ILE A 329 -8.11 -19.42 1.00
N ASP A 330 -6.79 -19.52 1.04
CA ASP A 330 -5.99 -19.50 2.27
C ASP A 330 -5.38 -18.13 2.57
N GLY A 331 -5.21 -17.29 1.53
CA GLY A 331 -4.69 -15.93 1.64
C GLY A 331 -5.72 -14.87 2.05
N ILE A 332 -6.78 -15.24 2.77
CA ILE A 332 -7.87 -14.33 3.15
C ILE A 332 -7.92 -14.17 4.66
N ILE A 333 -7.95 -12.91 5.12
CA ILE A 333 -8.34 -12.59 6.49
C ILE A 333 -9.72 -11.94 6.46
N GLU A 334 -10.61 -12.37 7.34
CA GLU A 334 -11.99 -11.89 7.41
C GLU A 334 -12.22 -11.08 8.68
N VAL A 335 -12.68 -9.83 8.52
CA VAL A 335 -13.18 -9.01 9.61
C VAL A 335 -14.69 -9.08 9.60
N PRO A 336 -15.34 -9.45 10.71
CA PRO A 336 -16.79 -9.61 10.75
C PRO A 336 -17.52 -8.42 10.12
N PRO A 337 -18.45 -8.67 9.16
CA PRO A 337 -19.13 -7.62 8.43
C PRO A 337 -20.05 -6.82 9.37
N ASP A 338 -19.95 -5.50 9.31
CA ASP A 338 -20.74 -4.55 10.09
C ASP A 338 -21.24 -3.37 9.23
N GLY A 339 -21.14 -3.52 7.89
CA GLY A 339 -21.48 -2.49 6.92
C GLY A 339 -20.41 -1.42 6.71
N ASN A 340 -19.35 -1.38 7.53
CA ASN A 340 -18.22 -0.47 7.35
C ASN A 340 -17.08 -1.16 6.60
N PRO A 341 -16.45 -0.49 5.62
CA PRO A 341 -15.29 -1.02 4.94
C PRO A 341 -14.08 -1.10 5.86
N ILE A 342 -13.14 -1.97 5.54
CA ILE A 342 -11.77 -1.85 6.02
C ILE A 342 -11.17 -0.62 5.35
N THR A 343 -10.63 0.28 6.13
CA THR A 343 -10.11 1.56 5.64
C THR A 343 -8.60 1.61 5.61
N ASN A 344 -7.93 0.82 6.45
CA ASN A 344 -6.48 0.83 6.52
C ASN A 344 -5.94 -0.43 7.21
N GLY A 345 -4.65 -0.67 7.02
CA GLY A 345 -3.87 -1.65 7.75
C GLY A 345 -2.51 -1.06 8.15
N ALA A 346 -1.97 -1.50 9.26
CA ALA A 346 -0.64 -1.12 9.69
C ALA A 346 -0.01 -2.20 10.57
N GLU A 347 1.27 -2.46 10.33
CA GLU A 347 2.08 -3.29 11.21
C GLU A 347 2.63 -2.46 12.37
N LEU A 348 2.50 -3.00 13.57
CA LEU A 348 3.13 -2.44 14.76
C LEU A 348 3.51 -3.58 15.71
N ARG A 349 4.80 -3.74 15.98
CA ARG A 349 5.34 -4.78 16.89
C ARG A 349 4.88 -6.19 16.53
N ASP A 350 5.12 -6.59 15.29
CA ASP A 350 4.79 -7.91 14.75
C ASP A 350 3.28 -8.27 14.80
N ILE A 351 2.41 -7.26 14.90
CA ILE A 351 0.97 -7.42 14.85
C ILE A 351 0.41 -6.58 13.69
N ASN A 352 -0.43 -7.18 12.88
CA ASN A 352 -1.17 -6.48 11.83
C ASN A 352 -2.46 -5.89 12.39
N TYR A 353 -2.53 -4.59 12.54
CA TYR A 353 -3.74 -3.87 12.94
C TYR A 353 -4.54 -3.49 11.70
N VAL A 354 -5.78 -3.89 11.67
CA VAL A 354 -6.71 -3.62 10.59
C VAL A 354 -7.81 -2.70 11.11
N PHE A 355 -7.96 -1.57 10.45
CA PHE A 355 -8.87 -0.51 10.85
C PHE A 355 -10.09 -0.47 9.94
N LYS A 356 -11.24 -0.28 10.55
CA LYS A 356 -12.48 0.17 9.92
C LYS A 356 -12.75 1.63 10.34
N ARG A 357 -13.82 2.26 9.88
CA ARG A 357 -14.18 3.61 10.30
C ARG A 357 -14.47 3.74 11.80
N SER A 358 -15.05 2.71 12.39
CA SER A 358 -15.52 2.72 13.78
C SER A 358 -15.12 1.46 14.56
N LYS A 359 -14.09 0.76 14.12
CA LYS A 359 -13.63 -0.46 14.76
C LYS A 359 -12.18 -0.74 14.39
N THR A 360 -11.44 -1.31 15.30
CA THR A 360 -10.07 -1.78 15.08
C THR A 360 -9.93 -3.22 15.53
N VAL A 361 -9.35 -4.05 14.69
CA VAL A 361 -9.01 -5.45 15.01
C VAL A 361 -7.53 -5.67 14.77
N SER A 362 -6.99 -6.76 15.31
CA SER A 362 -5.62 -7.20 15.02
C SER A 362 -5.62 -8.65 14.56
N PHE A 363 -4.67 -8.96 13.71
CA PHE A 363 -4.32 -10.31 13.29
C PHE A 363 -2.85 -10.56 13.64
N THR A 364 -2.54 -11.80 14.02
CA THR A 364 -1.17 -12.21 14.31
C THR A 364 -0.84 -13.42 13.46
N ASP A 365 0.27 -13.34 12.72
CA ASP A 365 0.81 -14.48 11.99
C ASP A 365 1.30 -15.53 12.99
N ASN A 366 0.71 -16.70 12.95
CA ASN A 366 1.01 -17.84 13.82
C ASN A 366 1.83 -18.91 13.10
N GLY A 367 2.29 -18.61 11.88
CA GLY A 367 3.02 -19.53 11.01
C GLY A 367 2.13 -20.42 10.13
N ASP A 368 0.81 -20.32 10.30
CA ASP A 368 -0.16 -20.99 9.44
C ASP A 368 -0.64 -20.06 8.32
N GLU A 369 -1.57 -20.54 7.48
CA GLU A 369 -2.17 -19.74 6.42
C GLU A 369 -2.99 -18.55 6.98
N PRO A 370 -3.04 -17.41 6.27
CA PRO A 370 -3.73 -16.20 6.72
C PRO A 370 -5.19 -16.41 7.16
N SER A 371 -5.91 -17.32 6.52
CA SER A 371 -7.30 -17.67 6.87
C SER A 371 -7.46 -18.25 8.29
N SER A 372 -6.39 -18.75 8.88
CA SER A 372 -6.35 -19.31 10.22
C SER A 372 -5.77 -18.35 11.28
N TRP A 373 -5.34 -17.16 10.89
CA TRP A 373 -4.74 -16.21 11.83
C TRP A 373 -5.72 -15.77 12.91
N PRO A 374 -5.31 -15.80 14.19
CA PRO A 374 -6.17 -15.37 15.27
C PRO A 374 -6.49 -13.87 15.17
N MET A 375 -7.78 -13.55 15.23
CA MET A 375 -8.28 -12.18 15.23
C MET A 375 -8.66 -11.75 16.65
N VAL A 376 -8.22 -10.55 17.05
CA VAL A 376 -8.61 -9.92 18.32
C VAL A 376 -9.25 -8.55 18.06
N THR A 377 -10.39 -8.28 18.67
CA THR A 377 -10.98 -6.94 18.63
C THR A 377 -10.22 -6.04 19.60
N VAL A 378 -9.57 -5.01 19.05
CA VAL A 378 -8.76 -4.03 19.79
C VAL A 378 -9.65 -2.89 20.32
N ASP A 379 -10.50 -2.35 19.44
CA ASP A 379 -11.45 -1.31 19.79
C ASP A 379 -12.78 -1.52 19.04
N LYS A 380 -13.90 -1.25 19.73
CA LYS A 380 -15.25 -1.45 19.17
C LYS A 380 -15.91 -0.17 18.66
N ALA A 381 -15.30 0.98 18.89
CA ALA A 381 -15.88 2.28 18.62
C ALA A 381 -14.95 3.23 17.86
N LEU A 382 -13.64 2.97 17.87
CA LEU A 382 -12.63 3.80 17.20
C LEU A 382 -12.00 3.08 16.02
N GLY A 383 -11.84 3.84 14.95
CA GLY A 383 -11.17 3.48 13.73
C GLY A 383 -10.69 4.73 13.01
N VAL A 384 -10.23 4.59 11.78
CA VAL A 384 -9.56 5.65 11.01
C VAL A 384 -10.08 5.71 9.57
N PRO A 385 -9.99 6.86 8.86
CA PRO A 385 -10.23 6.93 7.42
C PRO A 385 -9.06 6.32 6.63
N VAL A 386 -9.22 6.15 5.32
CA VAL A 386 -8.26 5.46 4.42
C VAL A 386 -6.84 6.03 4.50
N HIS A 387 -6.70 7.36 4.63
CA HIS A 387 -5.38 8.00 4.73
C HIS A 387 -5.10 8.59 6.13
N GLY A 388 -5.82 8.09 7.14
CA GLY A 388 -5.80 8.63 8.49
C GLY A 388 -4.73 8.06 9.41
N ILE A 389 -3.69 7.43 8.89
CA ILE A 389 -2.59 6.86 9.68
C ILE A 389 -1.25 7.38 9.18
N ALA A 390 -0.39 7.75 10.12
CA ALA A 390 1.03 7.97 9.87
C ALA A 390 1.87 7.24 10.94
N THR A 391 3.02 6.73 10.54
CA THR A 391 3.96 6.07 11.46
C THR A 391 4.86 7.11 12.11
N VAL A 392 5.07 6.99 13.41
CA VAL A 392 6.05 7.76 14.18
C VAL A 392 6.99 6.79 14.85
N LEU A 393 8.25 6.89 14.50
CA LEU A 393 9.31 6.21 15.22
C LEU A 393 9.75 7.13 16.36
N ASP A 394 9.57 6.72 17.60
CA ASP A 394 10.11 7.45 18.75
C ASP A 394 11.61 7.15 18.85
N SER A 395 12.42 8.12 18.47
CA SER A 395 13.89 8.05 18.60
C SER A 395 14.38 8.40 20.01
N GLY A 396 13.48 8.47 21.00
CA GLY A 396 13.80 8.75 22.39
C GLY A 396 14.39 7.54 23.13
N GLU A 397 14.68 7.72 24.43
CA GLU A 397 15.28 6.68 25.30
C GLU A 397 14.42 5.41 25.46
N SER A 398 13.14 5.46 25.13
CA SER A 398 12.26 4.30 24.99
C SER A 398 11.86 4.19 23.51
N SER A 399 12.49 3.30 22.77
CA SER A 399 12.15 3.00 21.36
C SER A 399 10.74 2.39 21.26
N VAL A 400 9.73 3.21 21.40
CA VAL A 400 8.33 2.81 21.24
C VAL A 400 7.82 3.38 19.93
N ASP A 401 7.49 2.50 19.02
CA ASP A 401 6.82 2.87 17.78
C ASP A 401 5.35 3.15 18.04
N TYR A 402 4.86 4.24 17.47
CA TYR A 402 3.47 4.63 17.51
C TYR A 402 2.92 4.84 16.10
N LEU A 403 1.61 4.67 15.96
CA LEU A 403 0.86 5.24 14.84
C LEU A 403 0.18 6.52 15.32
N ILE A 404 0.21 7.57 14.50
CA ILE A 404 -0.67 8.73 14.66
C ILE A 404 -1.92 8.45 13.84
N CYS A 405 -3.07 8.50 14.48
CA CYS A 405 -4.35 8.16 13.90
C CYS A 405 -5.31 9.34 13.94
N ALA A 406 -5.95 9.66 12.81
CA ALA A 406 -7.14 10.50 12.78
C ALA A 406 -8.36 9.63 13.14
N THR A 407 -9.01 9.94 14.24
CA THR A 407 -10.26 9.30 14.64
C THR A 407 -11.39 10.33 14.66
N TYR A 408 -12.64 9.91 14.73
CA TYR A 408 -13.76 10.83 14.91
C TYR A 408 -13.68 11.65 16.21
N GLN A 409 -12.93 11.18 17.20
CA GLN A 409 -12.77 11.90 18.48
C GLN A 409 -11.63 12.90 18.45
N GLY A 410 -10.62 12.67 17.61
CA GLY A 410 -9.44 13.51 17.54
C GLY A 410 -8.27 12.82 16.89
N VAL A 411 -7.14 13.52 16.83
CA VAL A 411 -5.85 12.94 16.48
C VAL A 411 -5.28 12.26 17.73
N THR A 412 -5.00 10.98 17.64
CA THR A 412 -4.52 10.19 18.78
C THR A 412 -3.32 9.33 18.43
N LEU A 413 -2.55 8.96 19.42
CA LEU A 413 -1.52 7.93 19.30
C LEU A 413 -2.14 6.55 19.47
N PHE A 414 -1.59 5.60 18.74
CA PHE A 414 -1.94 4.19 18.84
C PHE A 414 -0.68 3.33 19.02
N ASN A 415 -0.67 2.49 20.05
CA ASN A 415 0.41 1.57 20.35
C ASN A 415 -0.07 0.12 20.62
N GLY A 416 -1.15 -0.27 19.95
CA GLY A 416 -1.93 -1.47 20.21
C GLY A 416 -3.24 -1.16 20.92
N ARG A 417 -3.42 0.08 21.36
CA ARG A 417 -4.67 0.70 21.82
C ARG A 417 -4.60 2.20 21.57
N PHE A 418 -5.74 2.84 21.40
CA PHE A 418 -5.80 4.31 21.32
C PHE A 418 -5.46 4.93 22.68
N ILE A 419 -4.60 5.94 22.65
CA ILE A 419 -4.11 6.62 23.84
C ILE A 419 -4.92 7.88 24.08
N THR A 420 -5.40 8.05 25.29
CA THR A 420 -6.14 9.23 25.77
C THR A 420 -5.32 9.99 26.81
N PRO A 421 -5.42 11.34 26.89
CA PRO A 421 -6.18 12.20 25.99
C PRO A 421 -5.56 12.28 24.60
N GLU A 422 -6.38 12.63 23.62
CA GLU A 422 -5.98 12.79 22.21
C GLU A 422 -4.91 13.88 22.05
N LEU A 423 -4.01 13.72 21.08
CA LEU A 423 -3.01 14.73 20.74
C LEU A 423 -3.65 16.08 20.39
N SER A 424 -4.85 16.05 19.81
CA SER A 424 -5.67 17.22 19.46
C SER A 424 -6.46 17.81 20.63
N TRP A 425 -6.20 17.39 21.86
CA TRP A 425 -6.95 17.82 23.05
C TRP A 425 -7.12 19.34 23.19
N LYS A 426 -6.08 20.14 22.86
CA LYS A 426 -6.14 21.61 22.89
C LYS A 426 -7.08 22.22 21.86
N ILE A 427 -7.37 21.49 20.79
CA ILE A 427 -8.16 21.93 19.65
C ILE A 427 -9.40 21.07 19.45
N GLU A 428 -9.94 20.51 20.54
CA GLU A 428 -11.09 19.61 20.52
C GLU A 428 -12.29 20.20 19.78
N ASP A 429 -12.64 21.46 20.07
CA ASP A 429 -13.78 22.13 19.42
C ASP A 429 -13.53 22.32 17.91
N TYR A 430 -12.30 22.68 17.53
CA TYR A 430 -11.94 22.80 16.10
C TYR A 430 -12.07 21.45 15.36
N TRP A 431 -11.71 20.35 16.03
CA TRP A 431 -11.81 19.00 15.44
C TRP A 431 -13.26 18.53 15.34
N THR A 432 -14.08 18.81 16.34
CA THR A 432 -15.50 18.42 16.36
C THR A 432 -16.37 19.21 15.39
N ASP A 433 -15.93 20.41 15.00
CA ASP A 433 -16.60 21.26 14.00
C ASP A 433 -16.40 20.75 12.55
N LEU A 434 -15.49 19.80 12.32
CA LEU A 434 -15.29 19.22 10.99
C LEU A 434 -16.49 18.38 10.57
N ASP A 435 -16.88 18.50 9.30
CA ASP A 435 -17.97 17.69 8.74
C ASP A 435 -17.62 16.20 8.77
N ARG A 436 -18.34 15.43 9.57
CA ARG A 436 -18.11 13.99 9.73
C ARG A 436 -18.36 13.19 8.46
N ASN A 437 -19.21 13.66 7.56
CA ASN A 437 -19.45 12.99 6.29
C ASN A 437 -18.24 13.09 5.35
N GLU A 438 -17.47 14.17 5.49
CA GLU A 438 -16.26 14.43 4.72
C GLU A 438 -14.98 13.95 5.42
N PHE A 439 -15.10 13.42 6.64
CA PHE A 439 -13.97 12.95 7.46
C PHE A 439 -13.08 11.93 6.71
N ARG A 440 -13.64 11.18 5.79
CA ARG A 440 -12.93 10.26 4.90
C ARG A 440 -11.81 10.91 4.06
N LYS A 441 -11.88 12.23 3.83
CA LYS A 441 -10.87 12.98 3.07
C LYS A 441 -9.64 13.35 3.89
N ILE A 442 -9.68 13.15 5.20
CA ILE A 442 -8.54 13.46 6.07
C ILE A 442 -7.36 12.57 5.68
N GLN A 443 -6.22 13.21 5.51
CA GLN A 443 -4.92 12.56 5.36
C GLN A 443 -3.99 13.04 6.46
N ILE A 444 -3.27 12.13 7.10
CA ILE A 444 -2.20 12.45 8.05
C ILE A 444 -0.85 12.08 7.46
N VAL A 445 0.12 12.97 7.60
CA VAL A 445 1.51 12.74 7.21
C VAL A 445 2.41 13.19 8.35
N ASN A 446 3.41 12.39 8.67
CA ASN A 446 4.43 12.73 9.65
C ASN A 446 5.72 13.19 8.98
N ALA A 447 6.26 14.32 9.42
CA ALA A 447 7.54 14.87 9.02
C ALA A 447 8.53 14.73 10.19
N PRO A 448 9.27 13.61 10.29
CA PRO A 448 10.04 13.28 11.48
C PRO A 448 11.22 14.22 11.74
N VAL A 449 11.81 14.82 10.71
CA VAL A 449 12.94 15.75 10.85
C VAL A 449 12.48 17.09 11.44
N GLN A 450 11.37 17.63 10.92
CA GLN A 450 10.76 18.85 11.42
C GLN A 450 10.04 18.61 12.76
N LYS A 451 9.79 17.34 13.11
CA LYS A 451 8.91 16.94 14.21
C LYS A 451 7.52 17.55 14.08
N GLU A 452 6.98 17.48 12.89
CA GLU A 452 5.69 18.05 12.52
C GLU A 452 4.74 17.00 11.96
N ILE A 453 3.47 17.17 12.26
CA ILE A 453 2.36 16.40 11.72
C ILE A 453 1.56 17.34 10.80
N TYR A 454 1.31 16.91 9.59
CA TYR A 454 0.46 17.61 8.64
C TYR A 454 -0.82 16.83 8.42
N ILE A 455 -1.94 17.52 8.59
CA ILE A 455 -3.26 16.93 8.43
C ILE A 455 -4.00 17.73 7.36
N VAL A 456 -4.28 17.10 6.24
CA VAL A 456 -5.15 17.66 5.20
C VAL A 456 -6.59 17.58 5.71
N LEU A 457 -7.26 18.71 5.70
CA LEU A 457 -8.63 18.85 6.18
C LEU A 457 -9.64 18.74 5.03
N PRO A 458 -10.87 18.28 5.29
CA PRO A 458 -11.93 18.25 4.29
C PRO A 458 -12.22 19.62 3.64
N THR A 459 -11.89 20.69 4.33
CA THR A 459 -12.06 22.08 3.87
C THR A 459 -11.00 22.56 2.88
N GLY A 460 -9.99 21.72 2.58
CA GLY A 460 -8.88 22.07 1.71
C GLY A 460 -7.75 22.85 2.39
N GLY A 461 -7.81 23.03 3.72
CA GLY A 461 -6.72 23.57 4.53
C GLY A 461 -5.83 22.47 5.10
N ILE A 462 -4.77 22.88 5.77
CA ILE A 462 -3.86 22.00 6.51
C ILE A 462 -3.85 22.38 7.98
N LEU A 463 -3.96 21.39 8.85
CA LEU A 463 -3.69 21.55 10.27
C LEU A 463 -2.30 21.02 10.56
N CYS A 464 -1.44 21.87 11.10
CA CYS A 464 -0.07 21.54 11.47
C CYS A 464 0.04 21.33 12.98
N GLY A 465 0.77 20.28 13.39
CA GLY A 465 1.06 20.00 14.79
C GLY A 465 2.56 19.78 15.00
N ASN A 466 3.21 20.59 15.84
CA ASN A 466 4.62 20.42 16.17
C ASN A 466 4.76 19.68 17.50
N TYR A 467 5.56 18.60 17.48
CA TYR A 467 5.84 17.75 18.64
C TYR A 467 7.32 17.79 19.08
N SER A 468 8.04 18.87 18.78
CA SER A 468 9.44 19.03 19.20
C SER A 468 9.63 18.90 20.71
N ASN A 469 8.61 19.24 21.50
CA ASN A 469 8.59 19.14 22.94
C ASN A 469 8.04 17.78 23.45
N GLY A 470 7.87 16.81 22.56
CA GLY A 470 7.36 15.47 22.84
C GLY A 470 5.90 15.27 22.42
N MET A 471 5.45 14.03 22.44
CA MET A 471 4.09 13.61 22.03
C MET A 471 3.04 13.71 23.16
N ASP A 472 3.30 14.51 24.19
CA ASP A 472 2.30 14.82 25.21
C ASP A 472 1.24 15.79 24.62
N PRO A 473 -0.06 15.50 24.71
CA PRO A 473 -1.13 16.38 24.21
C PRO A 473 -1.04 17.83 24.68
N LYS A 474 -0.51 18.05 25.89
CA LYS A 474 -0.31 19.40 26.44
C LYS A 474 0.87 20.15 25.83
N LYS A 475 1.81 19.43 25.21
CA LYS A 475 3.05 19.99 24.66
C LYS A 475 2.98 20.21 23.16
N ILE A 476 2.08 19.52 22.46
CA ILE A 476 1.91 19.72 21.03
C ILE A 476 1.34 21.10 20.76
N ARG A 477 1.96 21.80 19.80
CA ARG A 477 1.54 23.10 19.32
C ARG A 477 0.82 22.94 18.00
N TRP A 478 -0.40 23.45 17.90
CA TRP A 478 -1.25 23.36 16.72
C TRP A 478 -1.44 24.70 16.07
N TRP A 479 -1.50 24.73 14.73
CA TRP A 479 -1.89 25.90 13.94
C TRP A 479 -2.44 25.48 12.58
N PRO A 480 -3.49 26.16 12.07
CA PRO A 480 -4.01 25.91 10.73
C PRO A 480 -3.28 26.73 9.67
N TRP A 481 -3.17 26.17 8.49
CA TRP A 481 -2.82 26.87 7.27
C TRP A 481 -3.96 26.82 6.28
N SER A 482 -4.30 27.97 5.69
CA SER A 482 -5.25 28.11 4.59
C SER A 482 -4.53 28.60 3.34
N TYR A 483 -5.07 28.25 2.20
CA TYR A 483 -4.54 28.59 0.88
C TYR A 483 -5.69 29.11 0.01
N ASP A 484 -5.35 29.85 -1.05
CA ASP A 484 -6.33 30.31 -2.04
C ASP A 484 -6.86 29.17 -2.94
N VAL A 485 -6.25 28.00 -2.83
CA VAL A 485 -6.61 26.76 -3.53
C VAL A 485 -6.87 25.64 -2.52
N ASN A 486 -7.71 24.69 -2.92
CA ASN A 486 -7.97 23.52 -2.06
C ASN A 486 -6.78 22.55 -2.13
N ILE A 487 -6.17 22.28 -0.98
CA ILE A 487 -5.15 21.25 -0.86
C ILE A 487 -5.83 19.90 -0.69
N ASN A 488 -5.52 18.97 -1.59
CA ASN A 488 -6.07 17.60 -1.56
C ASN A 488 -5.15 16.60 -0.89
N THR A 489 -3.85 16.86 -0.89
CA THR A 489 -2.85 15.91 -0.41
C THR A 489 -1.56 16.58 0.02
N VAL A 490 -0.88 15.94 0.97
CA VAL A 490 0.47 16.30 1.42
C VAL A 490 1.35 15.06 1.31
N ALA A 491 2.59 15.22 0.91
CA ALA A 491 3.59 14.16 0.96
C ALA A 491 4.93 14.72 1.46
N ILE A 492 5.68 13.90 2.18
CA ILE A 492 7.07 14.18 2.54
C ILE A 492 7.93 13.44 1.54
N VAL A 493 8.73 14.20 0.81
CA VAL A 493 9.69 13.68 -0.16
C VAL A 493 11.07 14.11 0.26
N GLU A 494 12.02 13.20 0.22
CA GLU A 494 13.28 13.38 0.93
C GLU A 494 13.03 13.54 2.45
N ILE A 495 14.07 13.88 3.19
CA ILE A 495 13.97 13.87 4.65
C ILE A 495 13.15 15.07 5.18
N ASP A 496 13.04 16.16 4.40
CA ASP A 496 12.56 17.46 4.89
C ASP A 496 11.66 18.26 3.92
N THR A 497 11.42 17.76 2.71
CA THR A 497 10.63 18.48 1.72
C THR A 497 9.14 18.12 1.79
N VAL A 498 8.32 19.09 2.19
CA VAL A 498 6.86 18.99 2.18
C VAL A 498 6.32 19.40 0.81
N ILE A 499 5.54 18.54 0.18
CA ILE A 499 4.92 18.80 -1.12
C ILE A 499 3.41 18.76 -0.97
N LEU A 500 2.76 19.76 -1.56
CA LEU A 500 1.31 19.92 -1.56
C LEU A 500 0.76 19.63 -2.96
N GLY A 501 -0.31 18.86 -3.01
CA GLY A 501 -1.12 18.68 -4.21
C GLY A 501 -2.43 19.45 -4.10
N ALA A 502 -2.75 20.25 -5.09
CA ALA A 502 -3.91 21.15 -5.08
C ALA A 502 -4.74 21.05 -6.36
N ASP A 503 -5.98 21.51 -6.28
CA ASP A 503 -6.80 21.84 -7.43
C ASP A 503 -6.33 23.20 -7.99
N LEU A 504 -5.76 23.21 -9.18
CA LEU A 504 -5.50 24.47 -9.90
C LEU A 504 -6.81 24.91 -10.53
N VAL A 505 -7.24 26.13 -10.21
CA VAL A 505 -8.42 26.76 -10.77
C VAL A 505 -8.13 27.27 -12.19
#